data_cfe14d4a55fe502fb595d183ff322744
#
_entry.id   cfe14d4a55fe502fb595d183ff322744
#
_cell.length_a   1.000
_cell.length_b   1.000
_cell.length_c   1.000
_cell.angle_alpha   90.00
_cell.angle_beta   90.00
_cell.angle_gamma   90.00
#
_symmetry.space_group_name_H-M   'P 1'
#
loop_
_entity.id
_entity.type
_entity.pdbx_description
1 polymer ?
#
loop_
_entity_poly.entity_id
_entity_poly.type
_entity_poly.pdbx_seq_one_letter_code
_entity_poly.pdbx_strand_id
1 'polypeptide(L)'
;MLALEIAKGKFKWTASLIFEEYFRLKGWVEDRKRLNDHRPALEVLLQHLGDRQPSEYTRLEIHEMTGRLLKQGLSTATVKKRLGSIRSAFNEVIRMHDLRDQKDHAFYKFEIKGYGLDKKEKPDFTQAQLESIRQRQDITKDDVSSLIAVMMETGLRVKEACGIRVKDIKGIDGDYPYLVLHRDILLPRKTKNSQRFIPLTGVALQAIKLRINNEDWLFSRYVDPANKNDPIKNDAASAAINKRLKIWLGEGAPTAHSFRHTLANRLRDTLCPEAIMEEMAGWRSKTNSIYGSPTDIRIKMDYIEKSLDWDDSGWRRM
;
A
#
# COMPACT_ATOMS: atom_id res chain seq x y z
N MET A 1 -36.06 -16.84 -7.77
CA MET A 1 -36.76 -15.66 -8.30
C MET A 1 -35.90 -14.88 -9.29
N LEU A 2 -34.69 -14.52 -8.97
CA LEU A 2 -33.75 -13.77 -9.88
C LEU A 2 -33.56 -14.41 -11.27
N ALA A 3 -33.33 -15.72 -11.33
CA ALA A 3 -33.13 -16.46 -12.59
C ALA A 3 -34.36 -16.46 -13.51
N LEU A 4 -35.55 -16.38 -12.94
CA LEU A 4 -36.81 -16.39 -13.69
C LEU A 4 -37.13 -15.00 -14.28
N GLU A 5 -36.77 -13.94 -13.62
CA GLU A 5 -36.93 -12.54 -14.08
C GLU A 5 -35.89 -12.21 -15.18
N ILE A 6 -34.66 -12.72 -15.04
CA ILE A 6 -33.64 -12.64 -16.08
C ILE A 6 -34.11 -13.32 -17.36
N ALA A 7 -34.71 -14.54 -17.25
CA ALA A 7 -35.22 -15.29 -18.39
C ALA A 7 -36.41 -14.61 -19.07
N LYS A 8 -37.17 -13.74 -18.40
CA LYS A 8 -38.33 -13.00 -18.92
C LYS A 8 -37.99 -11.65 -19.54
N GLY A 9 -36.69 -11.25 -19.61
CA GLY A 9 -36.27 -9.96 -20.18
C GLY A 9 -36.72 -8.72 -19.40
N LYS A 10 -37.24 -8.88 -18.17
CA LYS A 10 -37.73 -7.79 -17.32
C LYS A 10 -36.75 -7.35 -16.22
N PHE A 11 -35.67 -8.09 -16.07
CA PHE A 11 -34.70 -7.81 -15.04
C PHE A 11 -33.78 -6.66 -15.45
N LYS A 12 -33.78 -5.59 -14.65
CA LYS A 12 -32.91 -4.43 -14.87
C LYS A 12 -31.71 -4.49 -13.92
N TRP A 13 -30.52 -4.50 -14.48
CA TRP A 13 -29.26 -4.43 -13.75
C TRP A 13 -28.99 -3.00 -13.28
N THR A 14 -29.60 -2.58 -12.16
CA THR A 14 -29.30 -1.28 -11.56
C THR A 14 -27.94 -1.26 -10.90
N ALA A 15 -27.42 -0.05 -10.59
CA ALA A 15 -26.12 0.12 -9.95
C ALA A 15 -26.00 -0.66 -8.63
N SER A 16 -27.04 -0.65 -7.79
CA SER A 16 -27.06 -1.40 -6.53
C SER A 16 -26.91 -2.90 -6.75
N LEU A 17 -27.69 -3.47 -7.66
CA LEU A 17 -27.62 -4.90 -8.00
C LEU A 17 -26.26 -5.29 -8.61
N ILE A 18 -25.69 -4.41 -9.44
CA ILE A 18 -24.35 -4.62 -10.00
C ILE A 18 -23.29 -4.64 -8.91
N PHE A 19 -23.35 -3.77 -7.91
CA PHE A 19 -22.38 -3.78 -6.81
C PHE A 19 -22.54 -5.01 -5.93
N GLU A 20 -23.75 -5.48 -5.65
CA GLU A 20 -23.99 -6.74 -4.92
C GLU A 20 -23.40 -7.92 -5.67
N GLU A 21 -23.67 -8.03 -6.97
CA GLU A 21 -23.14 -9.08 -7.82
C GLU A 21 -21.61 -8.99 -7.95
N TYR A 22 -21.07 -7.77 -8.08
CA TYR A 22 -19.63 -7.55 -8.10
C TYR A 22 -18.95 -8.07 -6.84
N PHE A 23 -19.52 -7.80 -5.67
CA PHE A 23 -18.99 -8.30 -4.40
C PHE A 23 -19.07 -9.83 -4.33
N ARG A 24 -20.16 -10.42 -4.82
CA ARG A 24 -20.34 -11.87 -4.91
C ARG A 24 -19.30 -12.51 -5.84
N LEU A 25 -19.11 -11.98 -7.04
CA LEU A 25 -18.14 -12.47 -8.03
C LEU A 25 -16.68 -12.37 -7.52
N LYS A 26 -16.39 -11.37 -6.72
CA LYS A 26 -15.06 -11.19 -6.11
C LYS A 26 -14.86 -11.99 -4.82
N GLY A 27 -15.89 -12.63 -4.27
CA GLY A 27 -15.84 -13.31 -2.98
C GLY A 27 -15.66 -12.34 -1.80
N TRP A 28 -16.17 -11.10 -1.91
CA TRP A 28 -16.01 -10.05 -0.89
C TRP A 28 -17.24 -9.81 -0.03
N VAL A 29 -18.25 -10.66 -0.12
CA VAL A 29 -19.53 -10.47 0.61
C VAL A 29 -19.33 -10.31 2.11
N GLU A 30 -18.35 -11.00 2.69
CA GLU A 30 -18.01 -10.94 4.12
C GLU A 30 -16.73 -10.14 4.40
N ASP A 31 -16.04 -9.66 3.37
CA ASP A 31 -14.81 -8.87 3.53
C ASP A 31 -15.13 -7.41 3.82
N ARG A 32 -15.29 -7.08 5.12
CA ARG A 32 -15.60 -5.72 5.58
C ARG A 32 -14.65 -4.66 5.02
N LYS A 33 -13.35 -4.99 4.88
CA LYS A 33 -12.37 -4.04 4.36
C LYS A 33 -12.63 -3.72 2.90
N ARG A 34 -12.86 -4.74 2.08
CA ARG A 34 -13.21 -4.57 0.65
C ARG A 34 -14.54 -3.86 0.46
N LEU A 35 -15.54 -4.22 1.25
CA LEU A 35 -16.83 -3.53 1.22
C LEU A 35 -16.66 -2.04 1.55
N ASN A 36 -15.94 -1.68 2.60
CA ASN A 36 -15.69 -0.29 2.99
C ASN A 36 -14.86 0.49 1.96
N ASP A 37 -14.02 -0.17 1.18
CA ASP A 37 -13.27 0.46 0.10
C ASP A 37 -14.14 0.85 -1.11
N HIS A 38 -15.23 0.10 -1.37
CA HIS A 38 -16.07 0.27 -2.55
C HIS A 38 -17.45 0.89 -2.29
N ARG A 39 -18.06 0.64 -1.13
CA ARG A 39 -19.38 1.22 -0.75
C ARG A 39 -19.48 2.73 -0.92
N PRO A 40 -18.48 3.55 -0.52
CA PRO A 40 -18.56 5.00 -0.71
C PRO A 40 -18.70 5.43 -2.17
N ALA A 41 -18.28 4.58 -3.13
CA ALA A 41 -18.46 4.86 -4.55
C ALA A 41 -19.93 4.64 -4.98
N LEU A 42 -20.54 3.56 -4.50
CA LEU A 42 -21.97 3.30 -4.73
C LEU A 42 -22.83 4.38 -4.06
N GLU A 43 -22.58 4.71 -2.79
CA GLU A 43 -23.32 5.72 -2.04
C GLU A 43 -23.33 7.08 -2.77
N VAL A 44 -22.16 7.51 -3.26
CA VAL A 44 -22.05 8.74 -4.05
C VAL A 44 -22.84 8.65 -5.34
N LEU A 45 -22.79 7.52 -6.05
CA LEU A 45 -23.54 7.30 -7.27
C LEU A 45 -25.05 7.41 -7.02
N LEU A 46 -25.55 6.70 -6.03
CA LEU A 46 -26.97 6.69 -5.67
C LEU A 46 -27.47 8.07 -5.21
N GLN A 47 -26.69 8.75 -4.38
CA GLN A 47 -27.03 10.06 -3.85
C GLN A 47 -27.14 11.13 -4.92
N HIS A 48 -26.26 11.11 -5.91
CA HIS A 48 -26.17 12.17 -6.91
C HIS A 48 -26.90 11.88 -8.21
N LEU A 49 -26.98 10.61 -8.61
CA LEU A 49 -27.49 10.20 -9.91
C LEU A 49 -28.63 9.17 -9.85
N GLY A 50 -28.90 8.62 -8.65
CA GLY A 50 -29.94 7.60 -8.45
C GLY A 50 -29.52 6.21 -8.88
N ASP A 51 -30.40 5.21 -8.60
CA ASP A 51 -30.15 3.80 -8.89
C ASP A 51 -30.68 3.42 -10.28
N ARG A 52 -29.83 3.48 -11.29
CA ARG A 52 -30.17 3.27 -12.70
C ARG A 52 -29.27 2.21 -13.32
N GLN A 53 -29.60 1.77 -14.54
CA GLN A 53 -28.73 0.90 -15.34
C GLN A 53 -27.49 1.65 -15.84
N PRO A 54 -26.35 0.99 -16.08
CA PRO A 54 -25.12 1.64 -16.53
C PRO A 54 -25.27 2.53 -17.76
N SER A 55 -26.07 2.12 -18.76
CA SER A 55 -26.31 2.86 -19.99
C SER A 55 -27.18 4.10 -19.82
N GLU A 56 -27.90 4.21 -18.71
CA GLU A 56 -28.81 5.34 -18.43
C GLU A 56 -28.07 6.56 -17.82
N TYR A 57 -26.78 6.40 -17.40
CA TYR A 57 -25.98 7.52 -16.92
C TYR A 57 -25.31 8.22 -18.09
N THR A 58 -25.31 9.55 -18.07
CA THR A 58 -24.66 10.38 -19.08
C THR A 58 -23.32 10.95 -18.62
N ARG A 59 -22.42 11.26 -19.56
CA ARG A 59 -21.14 11.91 -19.23
C ARG A 59 -21.31 13.27 -18.58
N LEU A 60 -22.36 14.04 -18.95
CA LEU A 60 -22.64 15.33 -18.37
C LEU A 60 -23.00 15.21 -16.89
N GLU A 61 -23.87 14.27 -16.52
CA GLU A 61 -24.25 14.01 -15.12
C GLU A 61 -23.04 13.60 -14.27
N ILE A 62 -22.14 12.75 -14.81
CA ILE A 62 -20.91 12.35 -14.11
C ILE A 62 -19.99 13.56 -13.94
N HIS A 63 -19.88 14.43 -14.95
CA HIS A 63 -19.09 15.67 -14.85
C HIS A 63 -19.62 16.58 -13.76
N GLU A 64 -20.93 16.80 -13.70
CA GLU A 64 -21.57 17.61 -12.66
C GLU A 64 -21.41 16.99 -11.25
N MET A 65 -21.62 15.68 -11.12
CA MET A 65 -21.38 14.96 -9.88
C MET A 65 -19.92 15.13 -9.43
N THR A 66 -18.97 14.95 -10.33
CA THR A 66 -17.53 15.15 -10.05
C THR A 66 -17.25 16.57 -9.56
N GLY A 67 -17.80 17.58 -10.22
CA GLY A 67 -17.69 19.00 -9.81
C GLY A 67 -18.25 19.26 -8.42
N ARG A 68 -19.40 18.66 -8.07
CA ARG A 68 -19.99 18.76 -6.73
C ARG A 68 -19.10 18.14 -5.67
N LEU A 69 -18.55 16.94 -5.91
CA LEU A 69 -17.63 16.25 -4.99
C LEU A 69 -16.35 17.06 -4.72
N LEU A 70 -15.78 17.66 -5.77
CA LEU A 70 -14.59 18.52 -5.62
C LEU A 70 -14.92 19.78 -4.81
N LYS A 71 -16.08 20.42 -5.05
CA LYS A 71 -16.56 21.57 -4.26
C LYS A 71 -16.82 21.23 -2.79
N GLN A 72 -17.18 19.96 -2.49
CA GLN A 72 -17.30 19.45 -1.13
C GLN A 72 -15.94 19.17 -0.45
N GLY A 73 -14.83 19.43 -1.13
CA GLY A 73 -13.47 19.28 -0.59
C GLY A 73 -12.84 17.91 -0.77
N LEU A 74 -13.44 17.01 -1.56
CA LEU A 74 -12.78 15.75 -1.91
C LEU A 74 -11.61 16.01 -2.86
N SER A 75 -10.49 15.33 -2.62
CA SER A 75 -9.36 15.39 -3.55
C SER A 75 -9.68 14.72 -4.90
N THR A 76 -9.06 15.20 -5.97
CA THR A 76 -9.18 14.61 -7.31
C THR A 76 -8.81 13.12 -7.31
N ALA A 77 -7.84 12.71 -6.50
CA ALA A 77 -7.46 11.31 -6.30
C ALA A 77 -8.58 10.47 -5.67
N THR A 78 -9.28 11.02 -4.65
CA THR A 78 -10.42 10.36 -4.01
C THR A 78 -11.58 10.20 -4.98
N VAL A 79 -11.91 11.25 -5.73
CA VAL A 79 -12.96 11.20 -6.75
C VAL A 79 -12.62 10.17 -7.82
N LYS A 80 -11.36 10.16 -8.31
CA LYS A 80 -10.89 9.15 -9.28
C LYS A 80 -11.00 7.73 -8.74
N LYS A 81 -10.66 7.51 -7.46
CA LYS A 81 -10.82 6.19 -6.81
C LYS A 81 -12.30 5.75 -6.84
N ARG A 82 -13.24 6.63 -6.49
CA ARG A 82 -14.69 6.35 -6.52
C ARG A 82 -15.18 6.01 -7.92
N LEU A 83 -14.87 6.83 -8.92
CA LEU A 83 -15.21 6.55 -10.31
C LEU A 83 -14.58 5.25 -10.82
N GLY A 84 -13.36 4.96 -10.41
CA GLY A 84 -12.68 3.71 -10.70
C GLY A 84 -13.37 2.47 -10.11
N SER A 85 -13.92 2.59 -8.89
CA SER A 85 -14.69 1.52 -8.25
C SER A 85 -16.00 1.26 -9.01
N ILE A 86 -16.74 2.32 -9.38
CA ILE A 86 -17.97 2.20 -10.18
C ILE A 86 -17.67 1.52 -11.52
N ARG A 87 -16.67 2.02 -12.24
CA ARG A 87 -16.26 1.46 -13.53
C ARG A 87 -15.86 -0.02 -13.41
N SER A 88 -15.13 -0.39 -12.35
CA SER A 88 -14.69 -1.77 -12.13
C SER A 88 -15.89 -2.70 -11.87
N ALA A 89 -16.85 -2.26 -11.06
CA ALA A 89 -18.07 -3.03 -10.79
C ALA A 89 -18.89 -3.21 -12.07
N PHE A 90 -19.15 -2.13 -12.80
CA PHE A 90 -19.92 -2.16 -14.05
C PHE A 90 -19.26 -3.06 -15.08
N ASN A 91 -17.97 -2.85 -15.39
CA ASN A 91 -17.26 -3.65 -16.39
C ASN A 91 -17.24 -5.15 -16.04
N GLU A 92 -17.05 -5.51 -14.78
CA GLU A 92 -16.97 -6.91 -14.38
C GLU A 92 -18.31 -7.63 -14.53
N VAL A 93 -19.41 -7.02 -14.05
CA VAL A 93 -20.75 -7.63 -14.12
C VAL A 93 -21.27 -7.65 -15.56
N ILE A 94 -21.09 -6.54 -16.30
CA ILE A 94 -21.45 -6.47 -17.73
C ILE A 94 -20.76 -7.59 -18.50
N ARG A 95 -19.47 -7.81 -18.27
CA ARG A 95 -18.68 -8.86 -18.92
C ARG A 95 -19.14 -10.26 -18.52
N MET A 96 -19.42 -10.48 -17.22
CA MET A 96 -19.78 -11.81 -16.72
C MET A 96 -21.18 -12.25 -17.12
N HIS A 97 -22.10 -11.31 -17.32
CA HIS A 97 -23.50 -11.56 -17.68
C HIS A 97 -23.83 -11.21 -19.13
N ASP A 98 -22.82 -10.95 -19.99
CA ASP A 98 -22.97 -10.62 -21.42
C ASP A 98 -23.98 -9.47 -21.69
N LEU A 99 -24.01 -8.46 -20.82
CA LEU A 99 -24.92 -7.30 -20.94
C LEU A 99 -24.43 -6.34 -22.04
N ARG A 100 -24.60 -6.71 -23.31
CA ARG A 100 -24.01 -6.03 -24.46
C ARG A 100 -24.51 -4.59 -24.64
N ASP A 101 -25.78 -4.35 -24.33
CA ASP A 101 -26.46 -3.05 -24.35
C ASP A 101 -25.95 -2.07 -23.27
N GLN A 102 -25.27 -2.56 -22.24
CA GLN A 102 -24.71 -1.77 -21.15
C GLN A 102 -23.20 -1.46 -21.31
N LYS A 103 -22.56 -1.95 -22.38
CA LYS A 103 -21.11 -1.96 -22.53
C LYS A 103 -20.48 -0.58 -22.65
N ASP A 104 -21.18 0.36 -23.26
CA ASP A 104 -20.70 1.72 -23.53
C ASP A 104 -21.16 2.73 -22.49
N HIS A 105 -21.12 2.34 -21.21
CA HIS A 105 -21.52 3.24 -20.12
C HIS A 105 -20.59 4.45 -19.93
N ALA A 106 -21.15 5.55 -19.47
CA ALA A 106 -20.48 6.84 -19.40
C ALA A 106 -19.25 6.91 -18.47
N PHE A 107 -19.09 5.93 -17.53
CA PHE A 107 -17.90 5.82 -16.66
C PHE A 107 -16.67 5.23 -17.37
N TYR A 108 -16.82 4.73 -18.60
CA TYR A 108 -15.70 4.21 -19.38
C TYR A 108 -14.81 5.38 -19.86
N LYS A 109 -13.51 5.31 -19.56
CA LYS A 109 -12.53 6.36 -19.93
C LYS A 109 -12.92 7.77 -19.49
N PHE A 110 -13.61 7.94 -18.35
CA PHE A 110 -13.89 9.25 -17.82
C PHE A 110 -12.64 9.87 -17.19
N GLU A 111 -12.31 11.09 -17.56
CA GLU A 111 -11.16 11.84 -17.08
C GLU A 111 -11.59 13.01 -16.18
N ILE A 112 -10.81 13.24 -15.13
CA ILE A 112 -11.03 14.36 -14.20
C ILE A 112 -10.09 15.50 -14.61
N LYS A 113 -10.66 16.65 -14.94
CA LYS A 113 -9.88 17.87 -15.25
C LYS A 113 -9.07 18.27 -14.02
N GLY A 114 -7.78 18.54 -14.22
CA GLY A 114 -6.87 18.92 -13.12
C GLY A 114 -6.51 17.77 -12.17
N TYR A 115 -6.65 16.51 -12.58
CA TYR A 115 -6.25 15.38 -11.77
C TYR A 115 -4.79 15.48 -11.29
N GLY A 116 -4.61 15.41 -9.97
CA GLY A 116 -3.29 15.44 -9.32
C GLY A 116 -2.76 16.83 -8.99
N LEU A 117 -3.40 17.93 -9.46
CA LEU A 117 -2.97 19.29 -9.10
C LEU A 117 -3.17 19.61 -7.61
N ASP A 118 -4.08 18.92 -6.96
CA ASP A 118 -4.36 19.03 -5.53
C ASP A 118 -3.58 18.02 -4.67
N LYS A 119 -2.63 17.31 -5.27
CA LYS A 119 -1.81 16.34 -4.56
C LYS A 119 -0.91 17.07 -3.57
N LYS A 120 -1.15 16.86 -2.27
CA LYS A 120 -0.24 17.28 -1.23
C LYS A 120 0.95 16.33 -1.21
N GLU A 121 2.15 16.86 -1.34
CA GLU A 121 3.37 16.08 -1.12
C GLU A 121 3.44 15.66 0.34
N LYS A 122 3.73 14.39 0.55
CA LYS A 122 4.02 13.91 1.90
C LYS A 122 5.47 14.21 2.21
N PRO A 123 5.76 14.84 3.35
CA PRO A 123 7.14 15.16 3.69
C PRO A 123 7.96 13.87 3.87
N ASP A 124 9.18 13.89 3.39
CA ASP A 124 10.20 12.93 3.76
C ASP A 124 10.75 13.25 5.15
N PHE A 125 11.40 12.29 5.78
CA PHE A 125 12.14 12.55 7.00
C PHE A 125 13.41 13.32 6.67
N THR A 126 13.71 14.37 7.44
CA THR A 126 15.01 15.03 7.40
C THR A 126 16.06 14.17 8.11
N GLN A 127 17.35 14.42 7.82
CA GLN A 127 18.44 13.73 8.51
C GLN A 127 18.37 13.98 10.03
N ALA A 128 18.11 15.21 10.45
CA ALA A 128 17.96 15.56 11.87
C ALA A 128 16.83 14.77 12.56
N GLN A 129 15.71 14.56 11.87
CA GLN A 129 14.60 13.75 12.40
C GLN A 129 14.98 12.27 12.51
N LEU A 130 15.65 11.71 11.49
CA LEU A 130 16.11 10.32 11.52
C LEU A 130 17.13 10.10 12.65
N GLU A 131 18.07 11.04 12.83
CA GLU A 131 19.07 10.97 13.89
C GLU A 131 18.42 11.10 15.27
N SER A 132 17.48 12.03 15.43
CA SER A 132 16.69 12.17 16.66
C SER A 132 15.93 10.87 17.01
N ILE A 133 15.39 10.16 16.02
CA ILE A 133 14.74 8.86 16.22
C ILE A 133 15.78 7.80 16.61
N ARG A 134 16.92 7.75 15.91
CA ARG A 134 17.98 6.75 16.11
C ARG A 134 18.61 6.83 17.51
N GLN A 135 18.79 8.04 18.02
CA GLN A 135 19.40 8.30 19.34
C GLN A 135 18.45 8.07 20.53
N ARG A 136 17.18 7.75 20.29
CA ARG A 136 16.22 7.55 21.37
C ARG A 136 16.53 6.30 22.18
N GLN A 137 16.59 6.42 23.50
CA GLN A 137 16.78 5.30 24.42
C GLN A 137 15.61 4.29 24.38
N ASP A 138 14.42 4.74 23.96
CA ASP A 138 13.22 3.92 23.88
C ASP A 138 12.95 3.33 22.48
N ILE A 139 13.91 3.46 21.54
CA ILE A 139 13.75 3.03 20.14
C ILE A 139 13.52 1.51 19.99
N THR A 140 13.96 0.72 20.94
CA THR A 140 13.75 -0.74 20.94
C THR A 140 12.86 -1.22 22.09
N LYS A 141 12.24 -0.31 22.84
CA LYS A 141 11.51 -0.62 24.08
C LYS A 141 10.27 -1.49 23.87
N ASP A 142 9.51 -1.20 22.84
CA ASP A 142 8.24 -1.87 22.51
C ASP A 142 8.12 -2.19 21.02
N ASP A 143 7.06 -2.90 20.62
CA ASP A 143 6.83 -3.30 19.23
C ASP A 143 6.71 -2.10 18.28
N VAL A 144 6.08 -1.00 18.73
CA VAL A 144 5.88 0.18 17.89
C VAL A 144 7.22 0.87 17.61
N SER A 145 8.03 1.06 18.65
CA SER A 145 9.36 1.64 18.52
C SER A 145 10.27 0.77 17.67
N SER A 146 10.25 -0.55 17.89
CA SER A 146 11.04 -1.51 17.09
C SER A 146 10.59 -1.56 15.63
N LEU A 147 9.29 -1.45 15.35
CA LEU A 147 8.79 -1.32 13.97
C LEU A 147 9.30 -0.04 13.30
N ILE A 148 9.34 1.08 14.04
CA ILE A 148 9.91 2.34 13.54
C ILE A 148 11.39 2.14 13.20
N ALA A 149 12.18 1.56 14.11
CA ALA A 149 13.59 1.26 13.88
C ALA A 149 13.81 0.41 12.63
N VAL A 150 13.06 -0.69 12.50
CA VAL A 150 13.14 -1.59 11.35
C VAL A 150 12.77 -0.86 10.06
N MET A 151 11.65 -0.14 10.04
CA MET A 151 11.18 0.55 8.84
C MET A 151 12.09 1.70 8.41
N MET A 152 12.69 2.41 9.36
CA MET A 152 13.59 3.53 9.13
C MET A 152 14.84 3.11 8.34
N GLU A 153 15.43 1.97 8.64
CA GLU A 153 16.67 1.52 8.02
C GLU A 153 16.48 0.54 6.87
N THR A 154 15.31 -0.13 6.81
CA THR A 154 15.04 -1.11 5.75
C THR A 154 14.09 -0.62 4.64
N GLY A 155 13.35 0.46 4.89
CA GLY A 155 12.32 0.95 3.96
C GLY A 155 11.17 -0.02 3.73
N LEU A 156 10.96 -1.01 4.60
CA LEU A 156 9.87 -1.97 4.49
C LEU A 156 8.50 -1.28 4.57
N ARG A 157 7.51 -1.85 3.88
CA ARG A 157 6.12 -1.44 4.11
C ARG A 157 5.66 -1.90 5.49
N VAL A 158 4.74 -1.18 6.11
CA VAL A 158 4.18 -1.56 7.43
C VAL A 158 3.77 -3.04 7.46
N LYS A 159 3.05 -3.51 6.44
CA LYS A 159 2.62 -4.91 6.34
C LYS A 159 3.79 -5.88 6.27
N GLU A 160 4.85 -5.53 5.54
CA GLU A 160 6.08 -6.34 5.44
C GLU A 160 6.81 -6.39 6.78
N ALA A 161 6.96 -5.25 7.45
CA ALA A 161 7.63 -5.16 8.76
C ALA A 161 6.87 -5.94 9.85
N CYS A 162 5.54 -5.79 9.92
CA CYS A 162 4.71 -6.56 10.86
C CYS A 162 4.74 -8.07 10.59
N GLY A 163 4.92 -8.47 9.34
CA GLY A 163 4.92 -9.86 8.90
C GLY A 163 6.29 -10.54 8.91
N ILE A 164 7.30 -9.97 9.58
CA ILE A 164 8.62 -10.61 9.70
C ILE A 164 8.50 -11.89 10.54
N ARG A 165 8.96 -13.01 9.97
CA ARG A 165 9.10 -14.27 10.70
C ARG A 165 10.51 -14.44 11.21
N VAL A 166 10.66 -15.00 12.41
CA VAL A 166 11.99 -15.27 13.01
C VAL A 166 12.82 -16.15 12.09
N LYS A 167 12.22 -17.17 11.47
CA LYS A 167 12.91 -18.09 10.55
C LYS A 167 13.45 -17.44 9.27
N ASP A 168 12.92 -16.26 8.90
CA ASP A 168 13.32 -15.53 7.69
C ASP A 168 14.48 -14.56 7.95
N ILE A 169 14.92 -14.42 9.19
CA ILE A 169 16.10 -13.66 9.60
C ILE A 169 17.31 -14.60 9.46
N LYS A 170 18.34 -14.15 8.74
CA LYS A 170 19.54 -14.93 8.44
C LYS A 170 20.80 -14.20 8.87
N GLY A 171 21.81 -14.97 9.28
CA GLY A 171 23.13 -14.45 9.62
C GLY A 171 23.12 -13.45 10.77
N ILE A 172 22.21 -13.59 11.74
CA ILE A 172 21.97 -12.57 12.79
C ILE A 172 23.21 -12.31 13.67
N ASP A 173 24.06 -13.31 13.83
CA ASP A 173 25.31 -13.24 14.62
C ASP A 173 26.55 -13.14 13.74
N GLY A 174 26.40 -13.07 12.41
CA GLY A 174 27.48 -12.90 11.45
C GLY A 174 27.66 -11.45 11.00
N ASP A 175 28.61 -11.25 10.08
CA ASP A 175 28.98 -9.93 9.56
C ASP A 175 27.91 -9.32 8.63
N TYR A 176 27.08 -10.15 8.00
CA TYR A 176 26.09 -9.72 6.99
C TYR A 176 24.70 -10.24 7.32
N PRO A 177 24.08 -9.78 8.42
CA PRO A 177 22.72 -10.16 8.78
C PRO A 177 21.71 -9.59 7.76
N TYR A 178 20.72 -10.40 7.40
CA TYR A 178 19.70 -9.99 6.44
C TYR A 178 18.35 -10.66 6.68
N LEU A 179 17.32 -10.03 6.16
CA LEU A 179 15.94 -10.53 6.14
C LEU A 179 15.61 -11.09 4.75
N VAL A 180 15.02 -12.27 4.70
CA VAL A 180 14.43 -12.86 3.50
C VAL A 180 12.95 -12.54 3.46
N LEU A 181 12.53 -11.66 2.57
CA LEU A 181 11.11 -11.38 2.37
C LEU A 181 10.53 -12.29 1.30
N HIS A 182 9.58 -13.12 1.72
CA HIS A 182 8.81 -13.97 0.81
C HIS A 182 7.53 -13.24 0.37
N ARG A 183 7.32 -13.06 -0.93
CA ARG A 183 6.09 -12.43 -1.45
C ARG A 183 4.82 -13.22 -1.15
N ASP A 184 4.92 -14.53 -1.05
CA ASP A 184 3.76 -15.43 -0.96
C ASP A 184 2.98 -15.31 0.35
N ILE A 185 3.63 -14.82 1.42
CA ILE A 185 3.04 -14.67 2.76
C ILE A 185 2.17 -13.41 2.85
N LEU A 186 2.49 -12.39 2.09
CA LEU A 186 1.87 -11.06 2.20
C LEU A 186 0.85 -10.78 1.09
N LEU A 187 0.87 -11.55 0.01
CA LEU A 187 -0.03 -11.41 -1.13
C LEU A 187 -0.35 -12.81 -1.69
N PRO A 188 -1.40 -13.46 -1.21
CA PRO A 188 -1.89 -14.65 -1.89
C PRO A 188 -2.32 -14.24 -3.31
N ARG A 189 -1.59 -14.71 -4.32
CA ARG A 189 -1.80 -14.52 -5.76
C ARG A 189 -1.24 -13.23 -6.38
N LYS A 190 -0.02 -13.27 -6.82
CA LYS A 190 0.44 -12.85 -8.17
C LYS A 190 1.95 -12.99 -8.28
N THR A 191 2.36 -13.92 -9.14
CA THR A 191 3.71 -14.18 -9.67
C THR A 191 4.70 -14.91 -8.75
N LYS A 192 5.10 -16.11 -9.21
CA LYS A 192 6.27 -16.88 -8.79
C LYS A 192 7.52 -16.00 -8.89
N ASN A 193 8.40 -16.09 -7.89
CA ASN A 193 9.73 -15.51 -7.80
C ASN A 193 9.84 -14.00 -7.59
N SER A 194 9.87 -13.59 -6.32
CA SER A 194 10.65 -12.43 -5.93
C SER A 194 10.88 -12.43 -4.42
N GLN A 195 11.72 -13.34 -3.97
CA GLN A 195 12.40 -13.20 -2.69
C GLN A 195 13.26 -11.94 -2.75
N ARG A 196 13.21 -11.14 -1.69
CA ARG A 196 14.07 -9.99 -1.51
C ARG A 196 14.95 -10.21 -0.31
N PHE A 197 16.21 -9.88 -0.46
CA PHE A 197 17.20 -9.94 0.60
C PHE A 197 17.47 -8.50 1.06
N ILE A 198 17.09 -8.19 2.30
CA ILE A 198 17.20 -6.85 2.89
C ILE A 198 18.27 -6.88 3.96
N PRO A 199 19.36 -6.11 3.82
CA PRO A 199 20.37 -6.00 4.88
C PRO A 199 19.76 -5.47 6.18
N LEU A 200 20.28 -5.92 7.30
CA LEU A 200 19.92 -5.48 8.63
C LEU A 200 21.12 -4.78 9.27
N THR A 201 20.99 -3.48 9.52
CA THR A 201 22.04 -2.63 10.06
C THR A 201 21.55 -1.84 11.26
N GLY A 202 22.44 -1.18 11.98
CA GLY A 202 22.16 -0.17 12.98
C GLY A 202 21.07 -0.53 13.99
N VAL A 203 20.14 0.41 14.22
CA VAL A 203 19.03 0.22 15.18
C VAL A 203 18.00 -0.80 14.74
N ALA A 204 17.88 -1.07 13.42
CA ALA A 204 17.01 -2.13 12.93
C ALA A 204 17.51 -3.50 13.36
N LEU A 205 18.81 -3.75 13.23
CA LEU A 205 19.45 -5.00 13.68
C LEU A 205 19.30 -5.17 15.20
N GLN A 206 19.53 -4.11 15.95
CA GLN A 206 19.35 -4.11 17.42
C GLN A 206 17.92 -4.44 17.80
N ALA A 207 16.94 -3.78 17.19
CA ALA A 207 15.52 -4.02 17.44
C ALA A 207 15.12 -5.47 17.16
N ILE A 208 15.63 -6.05 16.07
CA ILE A 208 15.38 -7.44 15.70
C ILE A 208 16.02 -8.40 16.70
N LYS A 209 17.29 -8.21 17.05
CA LYS A 209 18.00 -9.06 18.04
C LYS A 209 17.27 -9.14 19.38
N LEU A 210 16.76 -8.00 19.86
CA LEU A 210 16.03 -7.93 21.12
C LEU A 210 14.63 -8.54 21.07
N ARG A 211 14.07 -8.74 19.86
CA ARG A 211 12.73 -9.28 19.64
C ARG A 211 12.72 -10.75 19.22
N ILE A 212 13.85 -11.31 18.84
CA ILE A 212 13.94 -12.74 18.55
C ILE A 212 13.63 -13.52 19.83
N ASN A 213 12.60 -14.32 19.75
CA ASN A 213 12.11 -15.21 20.81
C ASN A 213 11.71 -16.56 20.18
N ASN A 214 11.06 -17.42 20.93
CA ASN A 214 10.59 -18.71 20.45
C ASN A 214 9.27 -18.65 19.65
N GLU A 215 8.79 -17.45 19.31
CA GLU A 215 7.60 -17.28 18.51
C GLU A 215 7.93 -17.32 17.00
N ASP A 216 6.93 -17.67 16.17
CA ASP A 216 7.08 -17.68 14.72
C ASP A 216 7.24 -16.26 14.14
N TRP A 217 6.62 -15.26 14.77
CA TRP A 217 6.52 -13.89 14.29
C TRP A 217 7.26 -12.91 15.21
N LEU A 218 8.07 -12.05 14.62
CA LEU A 218 8.82 -11.04 15.37
C LEU A 218 7.90 -10.03 16.08
N PHE A 219 6.75 -9.72 15.48
CA PHE A 219 5.74 -8.78 15.98
C PHE A 219 4.36 -9.45 16.09
N SER A 220 4.26 -10.50 16.88
CA SER A 220 3.07 -11.35 17.05
C SER A 220 1.80 -10.56 17.40
N ARG A 221 1.91 -9.45 18.14
CA ARG A 221 0.79 -8.53 18.41
C ARG A 221 0.06 -8.07 17.15
N TYR A 222 0.77 -7.90 16.03
CA TYR A 222 0.22 -7.42 14.76
C TYR A 222 -0.09 -8.54 13.78
N VAL A 223 -0.11 -9.77 14.25
CA VAL A 223 -0.46 -10.94 13.44
C VAL A 223 -1.67 -11.64 14.04
N ASP A 224 -2.58 -12.09 13.18
CA ASP A 224 -3.75 -12.88 13.50
C ASP A 224 -3.77 -14.13 12.61
N PRO A 225 -3.15 -15.22 13.06
CA PRO A 225 -3.04 -16.44 12.26
C PRO A 225 -4.39 -17.08 11.92
N ALA A 226 -5.45 -16.76 12.69
CA ALA A 226 -6.80 -17.24 12.43
C ALA A 226 -7.43 -16.59 11.20
N ASN A 227 -7.03 -15.37 10.87
CA ASN A 227 -7.47 -14.67 9.67
C ASN A 227 -6.62 -15.07 8.45
N LYS A 228 -6.98 -16.18 7.80
CA LYS A 228 -6.24 -16.69 6.63
C LYS A 228 -6.19 -15.74 5.43
N ASN A 229 -7.13 -14.81 5.33
CA ASN A 229 -7.23 -13.89 4.18
C ASN A 229 -6.34 -12.65 4.35
N ASP A 230 -6.20 -12.12 5.55
CA ASP A 230 -5.36 -10.97 5.87
C ASP A 230 -4.85 -11.06 7.31
N PRO A 231 -3.83 -11.90 7.57
CA PRO A 231 -3.35 -12.16 8.92
C PRO A 231 -2.62 -10.97 9.55
N ILE A 232 -2.21 -9.98 8.76
CA ILE A 232 -1.39 -8.86 9.24
C ILE A 232 -2.26 -7.63 9.54
N LYS A 233 -2.29 -7.20 10.80
CA LYS A 233 -3.02 -6.03 11.31
C LYS A 233 -2.28 -4.71 10.97
N ASN A 234 -1.91 -4.51 9.71
CA ASN A 234 -1.09 -3.38 9.28
C ASN A 234 -1.74 -2.01 9.52
N ASP A 235 -3.07 -1.91 9.49
CA ASP A 235 -3.76 -0.64 9.71
C ASP A 235 -3.62 -0.19 11.17
N ALA A 236 -3.75 -1.13 12.12
CA ALA A 236 -3.53 -0.87 13.54
C ALA A 236 -2.06 -0.50 13.83
N ALA A 237 -1.11 -1.22 13.23
CA ALA A 237 0.31 -0.91 13.35
C ALA A 237 0.63 0.48 12.77
N SER A 238 0.13 0.80 11.58
CA SER A 238 0.32 2.11 10.94
C SER A 238 -0.23 3.25 11.81
N ALA A 239 -1.42 3.08 12.38
CA ALA A 239 -1.99 4.08 13.29
C ALA A 239 -1.12 4.28 14.56
N ALA A 240 -0.63 3.19 15.16
CA ALA A 240 0.22 3.24 16.34
C ALA A 240 1.58 3.90 16.04
N ILE A 241 2.22 3.54 14.91
CA ILE A 241 3.47 4.13 14.45
C ILE A 241 3.29 5.63 14.21
N ASN A 242 2.27 6.05 13.45
CA ASN A 242 2.05 7.46 13.15
C ASN A 242 1.75 8.29 14.42
N LYS A 243 1.02 7.72 15.38
CA LYS A 243 0.81 8.35 16.69
C LYS A 243 2.14 8.52 17.44
N ARG A 244 3.00 7.52 17.44
CA ARG A 244 4.33 7.58 18.08
C ARG A 244 5.23 8.60 17.41
N LEU A 245 5.27 8.65 16.07
CA LEU A 245 6.06 9.64 15.33
C LEU A 245 5.59 11.07 15.62
N LYS A 246 4.28 11.30 15.72
CA LYS A 246 3.74 12.60 16.12
C LYS A 246 4.15 13.00 17.55
N ILE A 247 4.20 12.07 18.49
CA ILE A 247 4.69 12.32 19.86
C ILE A 247 6.18 12.66 19.84
N TRP A 248 6.97 11.97 19.02
CA TRP A 248 8.41 12.14 18.99
C TRP A 248 8.89 13.39 18.25
N LEU A 249 8.21 13.74 17.16
CA LEU A 249 8.63 14.77 16.20
C LEU A 249 7.67 15.98 16.12
N GLY A 250 6.54 15.93 16.81
CA GLY A 250 5.53 16.99 16.79
C GLY A 250 4.51 16.89 15.67
N GLU A 251 3.66 17.93 15.58
CA GLU A 251 2.66 18.05 14.51
C GLU A 251 3.35 18.20 13.15
N GLY A 252 2.76 17.60 12.13
CA GLY A 252 3.33 17.60 10.78
C GLY A 252 4.42 16.54 10.55
N ALA A 253 4.71 15.68 11.54
CA ALA A 253 5.66 14.58 11.40
C ALA A 253 5.35 13.73 10.14
N PRO A 254 6.38 13.29 9.40
CA PRO A 254 6.21 12.34 8.33
C PRO A 254 5.56 11.04 8.83
N THR A 255 4.92 10.30 7.92
CA THR A 255 4.22 9.06 8.28
C THR A 255 5.11 7.83 8.12
N ALA A 256 4.67 6.68 8.66
CA ALA A 256 5.35 5.39 8.50
C ALA A 256 5.74 5.09 7.03
N HIS A 257 4.90 5.49 6.07
CA HIS A 257 5.20 5.28 4.65
C HIS A 257 6.34 6.16 4.13
N SER A 258 6.57 7.31 4.75
CA SER A 258 7.66 8.23 4.38
C SER A 258 9.05 7.62 4.60
N PHE A 259 9.25 6.69 5.56
CA PHE A 259 10.52 5.98 5.72
C PHE A 259 11.01 5.34 4.42
N ARG A 260 10.08 4.74 3.67
CA ARG A 260 10.42 4.10 2.42
C ARG A 260 10.82 5.09 1.32
N HIS A 261 10.14 6.23 1.24
CA HIS A 261 10.50 7.30 0.31
C HIS A 261 11.84 7.92 0.68
N THR A 262 12.03 8.22 1.96
CA THR A 262 13.27 8.76 2.49
C THR A 262 14.45 7.84 2.22
N LEU A 263 14.34 6.52 2.49
CA LEU A 263 15.41 5.57 2.18
C LEU A 263 15.73 5.54 0.68
N ALA A 264 14.71 5.52 -0.18
CA ALA A 264 14.92 5.54 -1.63
C ALA A 264 15.67 6.80 -2.09
N ASN A 265 15.35 7.94 -1.50
CA ASN A 265 16.04 9.20 -1.78
C ASN A 265 17.50 9.15 -1.30
N ARG A 266 17.74 8.69 -0.08
CA ARG A 266 19.09 8.52 0.48
C ARG A 266 19.96 7.57 -0.37
N LEU A 267 19.40 6.45 -0.83
CA LEU A 267 20.10 5.53 -1.72
C LEU A 267 20.43 6.17 -3.07
N ARG A 268 19.57 7.01 -3.62
CA ARG A 268 19.90 7.77 -4.85
C ARG A 268 21.05 8.74 -4.63
N ASP A 269 21.07 9.41 -3.48
CA ASP A 269 22.12 10.38 -3.14
C ASP A 269 23.48 9.69 -2.94
N THR A 270 23.49 8.41 -2.56
CA THR A 270 24.73 7.58 -2.52
C THR A 270 25.08 6.94 -3.86
N LEU A 271 24.44 7.34 -4.95
CA LEU A 271 24.62 6.79 -6.30
C LEU A 271 24.37 5.27 -6.37
N CYS A 272 23.48 4.75 -5.51
CA CYS A 272 23.10 3.34 -5.56
C CYS A 272 22.43 3.04 -6.92
N PRO A 273 22.89 2.02 -7.65
CA PRO A 273 22.28 1.61 -8.90
C PRO A 273 20.77 1.32 -8.75
N GLU A 274 19.96 1.80 -9.71
CA GLU A 274 18.52 1.66 -9.68
C GLU A 274 18.07 0.20 -9.51
N ALA A 275 18.76 -0.73 -10.17
CA ALA A 275 18.49 -2.16 -10.07
C ALA A 275 18.59 -2.67 -8.61
N ILE A 276 19.61 -2.22 -7.86
CA ILE A 276 19.81 -2.60 -6.45
C ILE A 276 18.72 -1.97 -5.57
N MET A 277 18.38 -0.70 -5.81
CA MET A 277 17.27 -0.05 -5.10
C MET A 277 15.94 -0.76 -5.34
N GLU A 278 15.66 -1.15 -6.60
CA GLU A 278 14.45 -1.88 -6.97
C GLU A 278 14.39 -3.27 -6.32
N GLU A 279 15.51 -3.98 -6.26
CA GLU A 279 15.60 -5.25 -5.56
C GLU A 279 15.29 -5.10 -4.07
N MET A 280 15.89 -4.14 -3.37
CA MET A 280 15.65 -3.90 -1.95
C MET A 280 14.24 -3.39 -1.68
N ALA A 281 13.80 -2.41 -2.44
CA ALA A 281 12.48 -1.83 -2.29
C ALA A 281 11.34 -2.72 -2.82
N GLY A 282 11.62 -3.69 -3.69
CA GLY A 282 10.60 -4.51 -4.36
C GLY A 282 9.71 -3.64 -5.26
N TRP A 283 10.31 -2.68 -5.94
CA TRP A 283 9.67 -1.99 -7.06
C TRP A 283 9.75 -2.85 -8.30
N ARG A 284 8.77 -2.73 -9.19
CA ARG A 284 8.82 -3.43 -10.47
C ARG A 284 9.65 -2.60 -11.44
N SER A 285 10.77 -3.13 -11.87
CA SER A 285 11.38 -2.67 -13.12
C SER A 285 10.47 -3.04 -14.29
N LYS A 286 10.30 -2.13 -15.23
CA LYS A 286 9.58 -2.41 -16.46
C LYS A 286 10.40 -3.27 -17.43
N THR A 287 11.71 -3.41 -17.21
CA THR A 287 12.59 -3.88 -18.27
C THR A 287 13.58 -5.01 -17.91
N ASN A 288 14.02 -5.18 -16.66
CA ASN A 288 15.21 -5.99 -16.40
C ASN A 288 15.12 -7.08 -15.30
N SER A 289 13.97 -7.38 -14.73
CA SER A 289 13.87 -8.26 -13.56
C SER A 289 13.86 -9.77 -13.87
N ILE A 290 14.15 -10.20 -15.12
CA ILE A 290 14.00 -11.60 -15.53
C ILE A 290 15.35 -12.32 -15.63
N TYR A 291 16.47 -11.60 -15.73
CA TYR A 291 17.78 -12.18 -15.97
C TYR A 291 18.79 -11.78 -14.88
N GLY A 292 19.39 -12.76 -14.23
CA GLY A 292 20.48 -12.61 -13.28
C GLY A 292 20.19 -13.16 -11.87
N SER A 293 21.26 -13.45 -11.13
CA SER A 293 21.20 -13.77 -9.71
C SER A 293 20.95 -12.48 -8.91
N PRO A 294 20.27 -12.56 -7.74
CA PRO A 294 20.13 -11.40 -6.86
C PRO A 294 21.49 -10.79 -6.51
N THR A 295 21.53 -9.47 -6.40
CA THR A 295 22.74 -8.76 -5.96
C THR A 295 23.22 -9.29 -4.61
N ASP A 296 24.54 -9.47 -4.47
CA ASP A 296 25.17 -9.92 -3.22
C ASP A 296 24.75 -9.03 -2.04
N ILE A 297 24.47 -9.66 -0.90
CA ILE A 297 24.01 -8.96 0.30
C ILE A 297 25.05 -7.96 0.82
N ARG A 298 26.34 -8.23 0.64
CA ARG A 298 27.44 -7.34 1.03
C ARG A 298 27.37 -6.01 0.28
N ILE A 299 27.10 -6.06 -1.02
CA ILE A 299 26.96 -4.85 -1.86
C ILE A 299 25.73 -4.04 -1.40
N LYS A 300 24.62 -4.71 -1.12
CA LYS A 300 23.41 -4.05 -0.61
C LYS A 300 23.65 -3.39 0.75
N MET A 301 24.38 -4.07 1.65
CA MET A 301 24.73 -3.55 2.97
C MET A 301 25.59 -2.29 2.86
N ASP A 302 26.63 -2.30 2.01
CA ASP A 302 27.48 -1.14 1.77
C ASP A 302 26.68 0.10 1.35
N TYR A 303 25.70 -0.05 0.44
CA TYR A 303 24.84 1.08 0.06
C TYR A 303 23.90 1.52 1.18
N ILE A 304 23.35 0.59 1.99
CA ILE A 304 22.54 0.94 3.15
C ILE A 304 23.38 1.73 4.16
N GLU A 305 24.57 1.25 4.51
CA GLU A 305 25.47 1.91 5.46
C GLU A 305 25.88 3.30 4.98
N LYS A 306 26.31 3.46 3.74
CA LYS A 306 26.57 4.77 3.12
C LYS A 306 25.37 5.71 3.18
N SER A 307 24.16 5.16 3.07
CA SER A 307 22.92 5.94 3.17
C SER A 307 22.59 6.37 4.60
N LEU A 308 23.18 5.77 5.64
CA LEU A 308 22.98 6.18 7.04
C LEU A 308 23.75 7.47 7.36
N ASP A 309 24.88 7.69 6.71
CA ASP A 309 25.73 8.88 6.86
C ASP A 309 25.32 10.03 5.91
N TRP A 310 24.13 9.91 5.30
CA TRP A 310 23.62 10.89 4.36
C TRP A 310 23.41 12.25 5.02
N ASP A 311 23.92 13.30 4.34
CA ASP A 311 23.76 14.70 4.72
C ASP A 311 22.74 15.39 3.80
N ASP A 312 21.75 16.06 4.36
CA ASP A 312 20.74 16.82 3.60
C ASP A 312 21.12 18.29 3.35
N SER A 313 22.41 18.62 3.56
CA SER A 313 22.94 19.97 3.34
C SER A 313 22.78 20.41 1.87
N GLY A 314 21.62 20.87 1.51
CA GLY A 314 21.50 21.96 0.53
C GLY A 314 21.23 21.61 -0.93
N TRP A 315 21.49 20.42 -1.45
CA TRP A 315 21.38 20.12 -2.89
C TRP A 315 19.96 19.97 -3.46
N ARG A 316 18.95 19.81 -2.59
CA ARG A 316 17.56 19.55 -3.02
C ARG A 316 16.66 20.78 -3.13
N ARG A 317 17.20 21.98 -2.99
CA ARG A 317 16.42 23.23 -3.03
C ARG A 317 16.82 24.14 -4.20
N MET A 318 17.25 23.55 -5.32
CA MET A 318 17.38 24.26 -6.59
C MET A 318 16.36 23.78 -7.60
#